data_9779e8022d2592f1c009eb3781e3094c
#
_entry.id   9779e8022d2592f1c009eb3781e3094c
#
_cell.length_a   1.000
_cell.length_b   1.000
_cell.length_c   1.000
_cell.angle_alpha   90.00
_cell.angle_beta   90.00
_cell.angle_gamma   90.00
#
_symmetry.space_group_name_H-M   'P 1'
#
loop_
_entity.id
_entity.type
_entity.pdbx_description
1 polymer ?
#
loop_
_entity_poly.entity_id
_entity_poly.type
_entity_poly.pdbx_seq_one_letter_code
_entity_poly.pdbx_strand_id
1 'polypeptide(L)'
;LGKPVFMDDIIPKDCLIVKLLRSPHAHAIIEEINTAAAMKVPGIVAVYTWKDVPQRRFSIAGQTFPEPSPYDRLILDQRVRSVGDAVAIVAGETEKAVDKALRVIKVKYQVLEPVLDFRKALDNPVLVHPEDNWMSHGNTGDVKRNLLHHEEDAHGDVEAVLADCEEVIE
;
A
#
# COMPACT_ATOMS: atom_id res chain seq x y z
N LEU A 1 4.87 -23.65 31.07
CA LEU A 1 4.33 -22.29 31.02
C LEU A 1 5.32 -21.35 31.71
N GLY A 2 5.56 -20.17 31.11
CA GLY A 2 6.51 -19.19 31.66
C GLY A 2 7.85 -19.13 30.92
N LYS A 3 8.10 -19.95 29.91
CA LYS A 3 9.24 -19.77 29.01
C LYS A 3 8.79 -18.87 27.84
N PRO A 4 9.54 -17.80 27.49
CA PRO A 4 9.28 -17.03 26.29
C PRO A 4 9.38 -17.93 25.08
N VAL A 5 8.41 -17.83 24.15
CA VAL A 5 8.39 -18.53 22.87
C VAL A 5 8.33 -17.47 21.78
N PHE A 6 9.32 -17.45 20.93
CA PHE A 6 9.40 -16.55 19.78
C PHE A 6 8.93 -17.29 18.53
N MET A 7 8.55 -16.54 17.50
CA MET A 7 8.13 -17.13 16.21
C MET A 7 9.19 -18.08 15.66
N ASP A 8 10.46 -17.72 15.75
CA ASP A 8 11.57 -18.52 15.25
C ASP A 8 11.72 -19.87 15.97
N ASP A 9 11.21 -19.99 17.20
CA ASP A 9 11.24 -21.25 17.98
C ASP A 9 10.18 -22.26 17.50
N ILE A 10 9.13 -21.79 16.79
CA ILE A 10 7.98 -22.60 16.39
C ILE A 10 7.81 -22.71 14.87
N ILE A 11 8.65 -22.05 14.07
CA ILE A 11 8.61 -22.16 12.62
C ILE A 11 8.96 -23.59 12.19
N PRO A 12 8.11 -24.25 11.37
CA PRO A 12 8.42 -25.53 10.77
C PRO A 12 9.70 -25.45 9.93
N LYS A 13 10.53 -26.50 9.98
CA LYS A 13 11.85 -26.51 9.31
C LYS A 13 11.78 -26.47 7.78
N ASP A 14 10.63 -26.81 7.21
CA ASP A 14 10.34 -26.86 5.78
C ASP A 14 9.55 -25.65 5.27
N CYS A 15 9.40 -24.60 6.07
CA CYS A 15 8.78 -23.36 5.64
C CYS A 15 9.59 -22.67 4.55
N LEU A 16 8.90 -22.15 3.55
CA LEU A 16 9.49 -21.26 2.56
C LEU A 16 9.74 -19.87 3.15
N ILE A 17 10.85 -19.28 2.74
CA ILE A 17 11.15 -17.87 2.99
C ILE A 17 10.46 -17.03 1.93
N VAL A 18 9.70 -16.02 2.37
CA VAL A 18 9.00 -15.08 1.48
C VAL A 18 9.52 -13.67 1.71
N LYS A 19 9.93 -13.01 0.63
CA LYS A 19 10.30 -11.59 0.65
C LYS A 19 9.63 -10.83 -0.47
N LEU A 20 9.56 -9.50 -0.29
CA LEU A 20 8.95 -8.59 -1.25
C LEU A 20 10.02 -7.79 -2.00
N LEU A 21 9.88 -7.71 -3.34
CA LEU A 21 10.50 -6.65 -4.10
C LEU A 21 9.69 -5.37 -3.86
N ARG A 22 10.38 -4.29 -3.48
CA ARG A 22 9.73 -3.02 -3.15
C ARG A 22 10.08 -1.94 -4.16
N SER A 23 9.13 -1.04 -4.43
CA SER A 23 9.31 0.09 -5.32
C SER A 23 10.29 1.12 -4.73
N PRO A 24 11.24 1.62 -5.53
CA PRO A 24 12.05 2.78 -5.17
C PRO A 24 11.36 4.12 -5.46
N HIS A 25 10.20 4.10 -6.17
CA HIS A 25 9.50 5.29 -6.62
C HIS A 25 8.28 5.57 -5.74
N ALA A 26 8.01 6.85 -5.53
CA ALA A 26 6.85 7.33 -4.77
C ALA A 26 5.56 7.30 -5.60
N HIS A 27 5.66 7.41 -6.94
CA HIS A 27 4.52 7.28 -7.86
C HIS A 27 5.02 6.80 -9.22
N ALA A 28 4.52 5.66 -9.66
CA ALA A 28 4.89 5.10 -10.97
C ALA A 28 3.88 4.05 -11.43
N ILE A 29 3.92 3.74 -12.73
CA ILE A 29 3.27 2.57 -13.32
C ILE A 29 4.34 1.54 -13.65
N ILE A 30 4.11 0.29 -13.31
CA ILE A 30 4.95 -0.83 -13.75
C ILE A 30 4.57 -1.15 -15.20
N GLU A 31 5.40 -0.73 -16.16
CA GLU A 31 5.19 -1.03 -17.58
C GLU A 31 5.53 -2.49 -17.87
N GLU A 32 6.65 -2.96 -17.32
CA GLU A 32 7.15 -4.32 -17.53
C GLU A 32 7.84 -4.83 -16.26
N ILE A 33 7.66 -6.11 -15.98
CA ILE A 33 8.39 -6.83 -14.95
C ILE A 33 8.86 -8.17 -15.52
N ASN A 34 10.18 -8.41 -15.47
CA ASN A 34 10.80 -9.63 -15.95
C ASN A 34 11.33 -10.46 -14.78
N THR A 35 10.66 -11.56 -14.51
CA THR A 35 10.95 -12.50 -13.44
C THR A 35 11.71 -13.77 -13.91
N ALA A 36 11.94 -13.92 -15.22
CA ALA A 36 12.49 -15.15 -15.80
C ALA A 36 13.86 -15.54 -15.22
N ALA A 37 14.72 -14.57 -14.93
CA ALA A 37 16.00 -14.81 -14.31
C ALA A 37 15.87 -15.23 -12.83
N ALA A 38 14.91 -14.66 -12.12
CA ALA A 38 14.64 -15.00 -10.71
C ALA A 38 14.12 -16.43 -10.57
N MET A 39 13.23 -16.87 -11.44
CA MET A 39 12.71 -18.25 -11.47
C MET A 39 13.79 -19.30 -11.75
N LYS A 40 14.92 -18.92 -12.35
CA LYS A 40 16.06 -19.82 -12.60
C LYS A 40 17.06 -19.90 -11.43
N VAL A 41 16.87 -19.12 -10.39
CA VAL A 41 17.74 -19.20 -9.20
C VAL A 41 17.42 -20.49 -8.45
N PRO A 42 18.41 -21.36 -8.19
CA PRO A 42 18.19 -22.59 -7.44
C PRO A 42 17.58 -22.31 -6.06
N GLY A 43 16.56 -23.09 -5.70
CA GLY A 43 15.82 -22.95 -4.44
C GLY A 43 14.68 -21.93 -4.50
N ILE A 44 14.38 -21.32 -5.65
CA ILE A 44 13.18 -20.48 -5.82
C ILE A 44 12.01 -21.39 -6.22
N VAL A 45 10.90 -21.23 -5.49
CA VAL A 45 9.66 -21.98 -5.67
C VAL A 45 8.66 -21.19 -6.49
N ALA A 46 8.51 -19.88 -6.20
CA ALA A 46 7.57 -19.02 -6.90
C ALA A 46 7.98 -17.55 -6.90
N VAL A 47 7.58 -16.84 -7.95
CA VAL A 47 7.63 -15.37 -8.06
C VAL A 47 6.28 -14.90 -8.56
N TYR A 48 5.60 -14.07 -7.78
CA TYR A 48 4.31 -13.50 -8.13
C TYR A 48 4.43 -12.01 -8.40
N THR A 49 3.72 -11.55 -9.41
CA THR A 49 3.58 -10.15 -9.80
C THR A 49 2.10 -9.74 -9.75
N TRP A 50 1.80 -8.49 -10.03
CA TRP A 50 0.42 -8.01 -10.10
C TRP A 50 -0.45 -8.81 -11.12
N LYS A 51 0.15 -9.49 -12.09
CA LYS A 51 -0.53 -10.34 -13.08
C LYS A 51 -0.97 -11.69 -12.52
N ASP A 52 -0.32 -12.13 -11.43
CA ASP A 52 -0.45 -13.49 -10.90
C ASP A 52 -1.36 -13.55 -9.67
N VAL A 53 -1.79 -12.40 -9.15
CA VAL A 53 -2.60 -12.29 -7.93
C VAL A 53 -3.99 -11.74 -8.22
N PRO A 54 -5.00 -12.07 -7.37
CA PRO A 54 -6.33 -11.52 -7.53
C PRO A 54 -6.35 -9.98 -7.49
N GLN A 55 -7.03 -9.36 -8.46
CA GLN A 55 -7.16 -7.92 -8.56
C GLN A 55 -8.44 -7.44 -7.83
N ARG A 56 -8.65 -7.92 -6.61
CA ARG A 56 -9.75 -7.53 -5.73
C ARG A 56 -9.23 -6.61 -4.63
N ARG A 57 -9.85 -5.43 -4.54
CA ARG A 57 -9.47 -4.44 -3.52
C ARG A 57 -9.91 -4.89 -2.12
N PHE A 58 -9.12 -4.50 -1.13
CA PHE A 58 -9.39 -4.72 0.28
C PHE A 58 -8.94 -3.51 1.10
N SER A 59 -9.44 -3.40 2.33
CA SER A 59 -8.96 -2.46 3.33
C SER A 59 -7.92 -3.13 4.22
N ILE A 60 -6.86 -2.40 4.60
CA ILE A 60 -5.85 -2.86 5.56
C ILE A 60 -6.16 -2.41 7.00
N ALA A 61 -7.07 -1.47 7.16
CA ALA A 61 -7.59 -1.10 8.47
C ALA A 61 -8.81 -1.95 8.76
N GLY A 62 -9.06 -2.34 9.98
CA GLY A 62 -10.25 -3.10 10.25
C GLY A 62 -10.26 -3.69 11.64
N GLN A 63 -11.07 -3.08 12.49
CA GLN A 63 -11.45 -3.65 13.78
C GLN A 63 -12.96 -3.74 13.93
N THR A 64 -13.69 -3.29 12.93
CA THR A 64 -15.17 -3.29 12.89
C THR A 64 -15.69 -3.82 11.56
N PHE A 65 -16.95 -4.20 11.51
CA PHE A 65 -17.63 -4.56 10.28
C PHE A 65 -19.02 -3.88 10.23
N PRO A 66 -19.38 -3.22 9.13
CA PRO A 66 -18.54 -2.96 7.95
C PRO A 66 -17.36 -2.04 8.28
N GLU A 67 -16.21 -2.28 7.62
CA GLU A 67 -15.02 -1.46 7.80
C GLU A 67 -15.22 -0.07 7.16
N PRO A 68 -15.09 1.03 7.92
CA PRO A 68 -15.30 2.38 7.39
C PRO A 68 -14.15 2.90 6.53
N SER A 69 -13.01 2.18 6.53
CA SER A 69 -11.85 2.56 5.72
C SER A 69 -12.04 2.22 4.24
N PRO A 70 -11.39 2.97 3.34
CA PRO A 70 -11.52 2.73 1.91
C PRO A 70 -10.93 1.39 1.49
N TYR A 71 -11.55 0.75 0.50
CA TYR A 71 -11.04 -0.44 -0.18
C TYR A 71 -10.11 0.00 -1.31
N ASP A 72 -8.91 0.42 -0.95
CA ASP A 72 -7.93 1.06 -1.85
C ASP A 72 -6.70 0.19 -2.14
N ARG A 73 -6.56 -0.97 -1.50
CA ARG A 73 -5.40 -1.84 -1.62
C ARG A 73 -5.65 -3.04 -2.52
N LEU A 74 -4.62 -3.42 -3.25
CA LEU A 74 -4.47 -4.71 -3.93
C LEU A 74 -3.30 -5.47 -3.30
N ILE A 75 -3.27 -6.79 -3.43
CA ILE A 75 -2.13 -7.62 -2.96
C ILE A 75 -0.84 -7.14 -3.62
N LEU A 76 -0.86 -7.02 -4.95
CA LEU A 76 0.17 -6.37 -5.76
C LEU A 76 -0.56 -5.51 -6.80
N ASP A 77 -0.12 -4.28 -6.94
CA ASP A 77 -0.70 -3.33 -7.89
C ASP A 77 0.28 -3.02 -9.01
N GLN A 78 -0.23 -2.74 -10.19
CA GLN A 78 0.56 -2.22 -11.30
C GLN A 78 0.98 -0.77 -11.05
N ARG A 79 0.16 -0.01 -10.31
CA ARG A 79 0.48 1.35 -9.87
C ARG A 79 1.10 1.31 -8.48
N VAL A 80 2.27 1.90 -8.33
CA VAL A 80 2.91 2.16 -7.05
C VAL A 80 2.62 3.60 -6.64
N ARG A 81 2.29 3.83 -5.37
CA ARG A 81 1.84 5.12 -4.81
C ARG A 81 2.70 5.60 -3.65
N SER A 82 3.64 4.75 -3.21
CA SER A 82 4.61 5.13 -2.19
C SER A 82 5.92 4.38 -2.36
N VAL A 83 7.02 4.98 -1.90
CA VAL A 83 8.29 4.27 -1.78
C VAL A 83 8.10 3.09 -0.85
N GLY A 84 8.51 1.90 -1.30
CA GLY A 84 8.35 0.68 -0.52
C GLY A 84 7.10 -0.14 -0.85
N ASP A 85 6.22 0.32 -1.74
CA ASP A 85 5.10 -0.50 -2.23
C ASP A 85 5.58 -1.84 -2.79
N ALA A 86 4.82 -2.90 -2.52
CA ALA A 86 5.14 -4.24 -2.98
C ALA A 86 4.96 -4.37 -4.50
N VAL A 87 6.01 -4.82 -5.19
CA VAL A 87 6.07 -4.97 -6.65
C VAL A 87 6.01 -6.45 -7.06
N ALA A 88 6.67 -7.30 -6.29
CA ALA A 88 6.66 -8.75 -6.48
C ALA A 88 6.81 -9.48 -5.14
N ILE A 89 6.30 -10.71 -5.08
CA ILE A 89 6.46 -11.63 -3.98
C ILE A 89 7.39 -12.74 -4.46
N VAL A 90 8.46 -13.03 -3.73
CA VAL A 90 9.40 -14.12 -4.03
C VAL A 90 9.39 -15.10 -2.89
N ALA A 91 9.15 -16.38 -3.21
CA ALA A 91 9.18 -17.50 -2.28
C ALA A 91 10.27 -18.50 -2.66
N GLY A 92 11.05 -18.91 -1.68
CA GLY A 92 12.15 -19.86 -1.90
C GLY A 92 12.55 -20.59 -0.63
N GLU A 93 13.39 -21.62 -0.79
CA GLU A 93 13.81 -22.53 0.27
C GLU A 93 14.80 -21.88 1.25
N THR A 94 15.55 -20.88 0.81
CA THR A 94 16.56 -20.21 1.62
C THR A 94 16.55 -18.70 1.42
N GLU A 95 16.87 -17.97 2.47
CA GLU A 95 16.99 -16.50 2.42
C GLU A 95 17.98 -16.04 1.34
N LYS A 96 19.13 -16.72 1.24
CA LYS A 96 20.15 -16.43 0.23
C LYS A 96 19.63 -16.58 -1.21
N ALA A 97 18.80 -17.62 -1.47
CA ALA A 97 18.20 -17.82 -2.78
C ALA A 97 17.21 -16.70 -3.10
N VAL A 98 16.34 -16.35 -2.13
CA VAL A 98 15.35 -15.29 -2.27
C VAL A 98 16.01 -13.93 -2.50
N ASP A 99 17.04 -13.58 -1.74
CA ASP A 99 17.79 -12.32 -1.91
C ASP A 99 18.47 -12.25 -3.29
N LYS A 100 19.02 -13.36 -3.77
CA LYS A 100 19.60 -13.43 -5.12
C LYS A 100 18.52 -13.23 -6.18
N ALA A 101 17.35 -13.86 -6.03
CA ALA A 101 16.25 -13.74 -6.96
C ALA A 101 15.72 -12.29 -7.01
N LEU A 102 15.54 -11.63 -5.88
CA LEU A 102 15.12 -10.23 -5.81
C LEU A 102 16.03 -9.29 -6.61
N ARG A 103 17.37 -9.51 -6.55
CA ARG A 103 18.36 -8.66 -7.25
C ARG A 103 18.35 -8.82 -8.77
N VAL A 104 17.85 -9.94 -9.31
CA VAL A 104 17.84 -10.20 -10.75
C VAL A 104 16.49 -9.93 -11.41
N ILE A 105 15.45 -9.63 -10.64
CA ILE A 105 14.17 -9.14 -11.19
C ILE A 105 14.42 -7.76 -11.79
N LYS A 106 13.99 -7.59 -13.04
CA LYS A 106 14.05 -6.29 -13.73
C LYS A 106 12.66 -5.71 -13.85
N VAL A 107 12.53 -4.46 -13.43
CA VAL A 107 11.27 -3.71 -13.50
C VAL A 107 11.50 -2.44 -14.30
N LYS A 108 10.63 -2.21 -15.29
CA LYS A 108 10.57 -0.96 -16.04
C LYS A 108 9.41 -0.14 -15.51
N TYR A 109 9.71 1.06 -15.04
CA TYR A 109 8.73 1.99 -14.51
C TYR A 109 8.53 3.18 -15.44
N GLN A 110 7.28 3.58 -15.61
CA GLN A 110 6.91 4.93 -16.00
C GLN A 110 6.77 5.74 -14.73
N VAL A 111 7.77 6.53 -14.40
CA VAL A 111 7.75 7.39 -13.21
C VAL A 111 6.77 8.54 -13.42
N LEU A 112 5.90 8.78 -12.46
CA LEU A 112 4.90 9.82 -12.47
C LEU A 112 5.23 10.88 -11.41
N GLU A 113 4.63 12.06 -11.57
CA GLU A 113 4.70 13.11 -10.55
C GLU A 113 4.08 12.63 -9.23
N PRO A 114 4.80 12.68 -8.10
CA PRO A 114 4.27 12.27 -6.81
C PRO A 114 3.60 13.45 -6.08
N VAL A 115 2.56 13.16 -5.32
CA VAL A 115 1.96 14.11 -4.37
C VAL A 115 2.56 13.83 -2.99
N LEU A 116 3.58 14.62 -2.59
CA LEU A 116 4.36 14.39 -1.37
C LEU A 116 3.96 15.31 -0.21
N ASP A 117 3.33 16.44 -0.48
CA ASP A 117 2.84 17.38 0.54
C ASP A 117 1.32 17.24 0.65
N PHE A 118 0.84 16.69 1.77
CA PHE A 118 -0.59 16.48 1.99
C PHE A 118 -1.40 17.80 1.98
N ARG A 119 -0.80 18.93 2.37
CA ARG A 119 -1.44 20.26 2.33
C ARG A 119 -1.74 20.75 0.92
N LYS A 120 -1.05 20.16 -0.08
CA LYS A 120 -1.22 20.45 -1.52
C LYS A 120 -1.91 19.31 -2.26
N ALA A 121 -2.38 18.30 -1.53
CA ALA A 121 -2.98 17.12 -2.12
C ALA A 121 -4.42 17.37 -2.57
N LEU A 122 -5.19 18.10 -1.76
CA LEU A 122 -6.57 18.45 -2.08
C LEU A 122 -6.63 19.25 -3.38
N ASP A 123 -7.51 18.82 -4.29
CA ASP A 123 -7.72 19.39 -5.62
C ASP A 123 -6.45 19.45 -6.51
N ASN A 124 -5.44 18.64 -6.19
CA ASN A 124 -4.24 18.52 -7.01
C ASN A 124 -4.60 17.85 -8.35
N PRO A 125 -4.06 18.33 -9.49
CA PRO A 125 -4.32 17.72 -10.80
C PRO A 125 -3.76 16.30 -10.92
N VAL A 126 -2.75 15.94 -10.11
CA VAL A 126 -2.22 14.58 -10.02
C VAL A 126 -3.03 13.79 -9.02
N LEU A 127 -3.74 12.78 -9.49
CA LEU A 127 -4.56 11.90 -8.65
C LEU A 127 -3.76 10.70 -8.14
N VAL A 128 -3.81 10.48 -6.83
CA VAL A 128 -3.22 9.29 -6.20
C VAL A 128 -4.00 8.03 -6.57
N HIS A 129 -5.34 8.14 -6.61
CA HIS A 129 -6.27 7.09 -7.00
C HIS A 129 -7.14 7.53 -8.19
N PRO A 130 -6.61 7.45 -9.43
CA PRO A 130 -7.37 7.85 -10.63
C PRO A 130 -8.40 6.80 -11.06
N GLU A 131 -8.36 5.59 -10.52
CA GLU A 131 -9.20 4.46 -10.89
C GLU A 131 -10.66 4.68 -10.46
N ASP A 132 -11.62 4.17 -11.26
CA ASP A 132 -13.06 4.27 -10.96
C ASP A 132 -13.59 3.12 -10.08
N ASN A 133 -12.79 2.07 -9.90
CA ASN A 133 -13.16 0.91 -9.08
C ASN A 133 -12.75 1.03 -7.61
N TRP A 134 -12.42 2.22 -7.16
CA TRP A 134 -12.16 2.53 -5.78
C TRP A 134 -13.48 2.53 -5.00
N MET A 135 -13.49 1.87 -3.86
CA MET A 135 -14.68 1.73 -3.04
C MET A 135 -14.43 2.30 -1.65
N SER A 136 -15.27 3.25 -1.27
CA SER A 136 -15.30 3.83 0.06
C SER A 136 -16.53 3.29 0.81
N HIS A 137 -16.37 2.90 2.04
CA HIS A 137 -17.45 2.53 2.94
C HIS A 137 -17.79 3.70 3.86
N GLY A 138 -18.92 4.36 3.55
CA GLY A 138 -19.51 5.37 4.44
C GLY A 138 -18.66 6.58 4.74
N ASN A 139 -17.59 6.80 3.98
CA ASN A 139 -16.78 8.00 4.15
C ASN A 139 -17.27 9.13 3.23
N THR A 140 -16.92 10.33 3.62
CA THR A 140 -17.21 11.57 2.90
C THR A 140 -16.04 11.99 1.99
N GLY A 141 -15.18 11.03 1.62
CA GLY A 141 -14.04 11.28 0.74
C GLY A 141 -14.43 11.43 -0.72
N ASP A 142 -13.56 12.08 -1.48
CA ASP A 142 -13.64 12.21 -2.93
C ASP A 142 -12.25 11.98 -3.54
N VAL A 143 -12.07 10.82 -4.16
CA VAL A 143 -10.77 10.43 -4.77
C VAL A 143 -10.38 11.29 -5.95
N LYS A 144 -11.35 11.88 -6.65
CA LYS A 144 -11.10 12.80 -7.78
C LYS A 144 -10.58 14.16 -7.31
N ARG A 145 -10.64 14.40 -6.01
CA ARG A 145 -10.06 15.56 -5.33
C ARG A 145 -8.86 15.21 -4.45
N ASN A 146 -8.39 13.97 -4.44
CA ASN A 146 -7.45 13.43 -3.46
C ASN A 146 -7.91 13.60 -2.01
N LEU A 147 -9.21 13.69 -1.77
CA LEU A 147 -9.82 13.80 -0.46
C LEU A 147 -10.14 12.40 0.07
N LEU A 148 -9.39 11.96 1.07
CA LEU A 148 -9.59 10.64 1.68
C LEU A 148 -10.85 10.60 2.54
N HIS A 149 -11.03 11.61 3.38
CA HIS A 149 -12.13 11.72 4.34
C HIS A 149 -12.33 13.16 4.75
N HIS A 150 -13.58 13.55 4.98
CA HIS A 150 -13.97 14.78 5.61
C HIS A 150 -15.06 14.48 6.62
N GLU A 151 -14.89 14.95 7.84
CA GLU A 151 -15.86 14.84 8.91
C GLU A 151 -15.98 16.18 9.57
N GLU A 152 -17.21 16.58 9.84
CA GLU A 152 -17.52 17.80 10.57
C GLU A 152 -18.47 17.45 11.71
N ASP A 153 -18.06 17.77 12.92
CA ASP A 153 -18.90 17.66 14.12
C ASP A 153 -18.93 19.01 14.82
N ALA A 154 -20.10 19.61 14.84
CA ALA A 154 -20.31 20.90 15.45
C ALA A 154 -21.47 20.81 16.45
N HIS A 155 -21.26 21.29 17.66
CA HIS A 155 -22.29 21.37 18.68
C HIS A 155 -22.56 22.84 19.05
N GLY A 156 -23.76 23.33 18.72
CA GLY A 156 -24.14 24.71 18.87
C GLY A 156 -23.63 25.64 17.75
N ASP A 157 -23.65 26.91 17.94
CA ASP A 157 -23.16 27.94 17.03
C ASP A 157 -21.70 28.26 17.37
N VAL A 158 -20.78 27.49 16.78
CA VAL A 158 -19.32 27.57 17.02
C VAL A 158 -18.78 28.92 16.57
N GLU A 159 -19.24 29.43 15.43
CA GLU A 159 -18.78 30.70 14.86
C GLU A 159 -19.16 31.90 15.77
N ALA A 160 -20.38 31.90 16.33
CA ALA A 160 -20.80 32.93 17.28
C ALA A 160 -19.96 32.89 18.56
N VAL A 161 -19.61 31.71 19.06
CA VAL A 161 -18.75 31.55 20.24
C VAL A 161 -17.34 32.04 19.97
N LEU A 162 -16.76 31.68 18.83
CA LEU A 162 -15.41 32.11 18.43
C LEU A 162 -15.32 33.62 18.23
N ALA A 163 -16.38 34.24 17.66
CA ALA A 163 -16.44 35.70 17.48
C ALA A 163 -16.47 36.49 18.80
N ASP A 164 -16.88 35.87 19.91
CA ASP A 164 -16.97 36.47 21.25
C ASP A 164 -15.72 36.18 22.10
N CYS A 165 -14.73 35.45 21.59
CA CYS A 165 -13.47 35.18 22.26
C CYS A 165 -12.49 36.35 22.13
N GLU A 166 -11.72 36.62 23.20
CA GLU A 166 -10.68 37.67 23.19
C GLU A 166 -9.51 37.27 22.24
N GLU A 167 -9.23 35.96 22.10
CA GLU A 167 -8.16 35.44 21.28
C GLU A 167 -8.56 34.09 20.71
N VAL A 168 -8.34 33.85 19.40
CA VAL A 168 -8.53 32.59 18.73
C VAL A 168 -7.18 32.15 18.15
N ILE A 169 -6.74 30.94 18.49
CA ILE A 169 -5.50 30.34 17.97
C ILE A 169 -5.89 29.25 16.99
N GLU A 170 -5.42 29.38 15.74
CA GLU A 170 -5.56 28.38 14.65
C GLU A 170 -4.31 27.51 14.51
#